data_487af1008b2e5967d3f8dfd87f35cb3a
#
_entry.id   487af1008b2e5967d3f8dfd87f35cb3a
#
_cell.length_a   1.000
_cell.length_b   1.000
_cell.length_c   1.000
_cell.angle_alpha   90.00
_cell.angle_beta   90.00
_cell.angle_gamma   90.00
#
_symmetry.space_group_name_H-M   'P 1'
#
loop_
_entity.id
_entity.type
_entity.pdbx_description
1 polymer ?
#
loop_
_entity_poly.entity_id
_entity_poly.type
_entity_poly.pdbx_seq_one_letter_code
_entity_poly.pdbx_strand_id
1 'polypeptide(L)'
;MASGERGEGPDEPRDESEDPYEAEEHGDEDLYADGEESAESVTVEIAGLSLHTHHGVTEAERQVGQRLVLDLRLDLGETDATVTDSIEDTVDYAEVCQLVALIAQQLSHKTLERLCGTIADRLLADYELEGVWVKATKPEPPIALAVDEVSVEVWREAEG
;
A
#
# COMPACT_ATOMS: atom_id res chain seq x y z
N MET A 1 68.53 -34.85 50.40
CA MET A 1 67.28 -35.61 50.32
C MET A 1 66.18 -34.65 50.63
N ALA A 2 65.68 -34.07 49.62
CA ALA A 2 64.52 -33.20 49.71
C ALA A 2 63.36 -33.76 48.94
N SER A 3 62.36 -34.15 49.63
CA SER A 3 61.08 -34.52 49.07
C SER A 3 60.23 -33.30 48.97
N GLY A 4 60.05 -32.84 47.74
CA GLY A 4 59.15 -31.75 47.45
C GLY A 4 57.75 -32.30 47.32
N GLU A 5 56.91 -31.96 48.25
CA GLU A 5 55.48 -32.16 48.10
C GLU A 5 54.89 -30.98 47.31
N ARG A 6 54.34 -31.34 46.18
CA ARG A 6 53.49 -30.44 45.40
C ARG A 6 52.06 -30.55 45.90
N GLY A 7 51.61 -29.49 46.55
CA GLY A 7 50.19 -29.38 46.83
C GLY A 7 49.45 -29.10 45.52
N GLU A 8 48.68 -30.05 45.12
CA GLU A 8 47.64 -29.83 44.12
C GLU A 8 46.52 -29.05 44.78
N GLY A 9 46.36 -27.82 44.38
CA GLY A 9 45.18 -27.05 44.73
C GLY A 9 43.91 -27.67 44.10
N PRO A 10 42.79 -27.58 44.78
CA PRO A 10 41.54 -28.12 44.22
C PRO A 10 41.21 -27.39 42.93
N ASP A 11 41.01 -28.19 41.93
CA ASP A 11 40.46 -27.74 40.66
C ASP A 11 39.04 -27.27 40.96
N GLU A 12 38.82 -25.96 40.87
CA GLU A 12 37.49 -25.37 40.97
C GLU A 12 36.73 -25.80 39.75
N PRO A 13 35.56 -26.38 39.92
CA PRO A 13 34.71 -26.68 38.76
C PRO A 13 34.28 -25.37 38.13
N ARG A 14 34.64 -25.20 36.89
CA ARG A 14 34.10 -24.13 36.10
C ARG A 14 32.61 -24.33 35.98
N ASP A 15 31.90 -23.35 36.47
CA ASP A 15 30.45 -23.31 36.25
C ASP A 15 30.21 -23.05 34.78
N GLU A 16 29.98 -24.12 34.03
CA GLU A 16 29.65 -24.05 32.62
C GLU A 16 28.14 -23.91 32.40
N SER A 17 27.42 -23.35 33.38
CA SER A 17 25.96 -23.28 33.32
C SER A 17 25.43 -21.97 32.78
N GLU A 18 26.26 -21.13 32.17
CA GLU A 18 25.72 -20.01 31.40
C GLU A 18 25.61 -20.41 29.94
N ASP A 19 24.48 -21.00 29.60
CA ASP A 19 24.09 -21.20 28.23
C ASP A 19 23.78 -19.83 27.61
N PRO A 20 24.57 -19.36 26.64
CA PRO A 20 24.35 -18.06 26.03
C PRO A 20 23.05 -17.97 25.22
N TYR A 21 22.32 -19.06 25.13
CA TYR A 21 21.05 -19.12 24.37
C TYR A 21 19.81 -18.93 25.22
N GLU A 22 19.90 -18.95 26.54
CA GLU A 22 18.75 -18.73 27.42
C GLU A 22 18.30 -17.26 27.47
N ALA A 23 19.12 -16.32 26.99
CA ALA A 23 18.78 -14.90 27.00
C ALA A 23 17.87 -14.45 25.87
N GLU A 24 17.65 -15.28 24.84
CA GLU A 24 16.88 -14.90 23.67
C GLU A 24 15.40 -15.27 23.76
N GLU A 25 14.99 -16.15 24.66
CA GLU A 25 13.59 -16.58 24.79
C GLU A 25 12.67 -15.55 25.47
N HIS A 26 13.24 -14.55 26.15
CA HIS A 26 12.43 -13.53 26.82
C HIS A 26 12.10 -12.33 25.94
N GLY A 27 12.71 -12.20 24.76
CA GLY A 27 12.50 -11.08 23.85
C GLY A 27 11.24 -11.22 23.00
N ASP A 28 10.82 -12.44 22.69
CA ASP A 28 9.70 -12.69 21.78
C ASP A 28 8.35 -12.61 22.49
N GLU A 29 8.26 -12.86 23.79
CA GLU A 29 7.00 -12.76 24.53
C GLU A 29 6.55 -11.31 24.75
N ASP A 30 7.47 -10.36 24.85
CA ASP A 30 7.14 -8.94 25.03
C ASP A 30 6.60 -8.29 23.75
N LEU A 31 6.89 -8.83 22.56
CA LEU A 31 6.38 -8.33 21.29
C LEU A 31 4.91 -8.66 21.07
N TYR A 32 4.39 -9.69 21.72
CA TYR A 32 2.99 -10.11 21.62
C TYR A 32 2.16 -9.74 22.85
N ALA A 33 2.78 -9.24 23.90
CA ALA A 33 2.10 -8.97 25.17
C ALA A 33 1.50 -7.57 25.27
N ASP A 34 1.77 -6.68 24.31
CA ASP A 34 1.26 -5.31 24.31
C ASP A 34 -0.14 -5.20 23.71
N GLY A 35 -1.01 -6.13 23.91
CA GLY A 35 -2.47 -6.04 23.81
C GLY A 35 -3.08 -5.09 22.76
N GLU A 36 -2.29 -4.41 21.99
CA GLU A 36 -2.74 -3.72 20.80
C GLU A 36 -2.74 -4.75 19.68
N GLU A 37 -3.87 -5.40 19.54
CA GLU A 37 -4.16 -6.11 18.32
C GLU A 37 -4.04 -5.07 17.21
N SER A 38 -2.96 -5.13 16.43
CA SER A 38 -2.89 -4.39 15.18
C SER A 38 -4.06 -4.90 14.34
N ALA A 39 -5.10 -4.07 14.25
CA ALA A 39 -6.24 -4.35 13.41
C ALA A 39 -5.72 -4.67 12.02
N GLU A 40 -6.09 -5.83 11.51
CA GLU A 40 -5.71 -6.25 10.17
C GLU A 40 -6.36 -5.31 9.17
N SER A 41 -5.56 -4.62 8.40
CA SER A 41 -6.02 -3.70 7.37
C SER A 41 -5.65 -4.23 6.00
N VAL A 42 -6.60 -4.20 5.08
CA VAL A 42 -6.40 -4.67 3.71
C VAL A 42 -6.41 -3.48 2.75
N THR A 43 -5.41 -3.45 1.89
CA THR A 43 -5.30 -2.48 0.81
C THR A 43 -5.28 -3.23 -0.52
N VAL A 44 -6.10 -2.79 -1.46
CA VAL A 44 -6.07 -3.28 -2.84
C VAL A 44 -5.40 -2.23 -3.71
N GLU A 45 -4.36 -2.64 -4.44
CA GLU A 45 -3.67 -1.77 -5.38
C GLU A 45 -3.95 -2.22 -6.81
N ILE A 46 -4.30 -1.25 -7.66
CA ILE A 46 -4.43 -1.43 -9.10
C ILE A 46 -3.38 -0.54 -9.76
N ALA A 47 -2.43 -1.15 -10.42
CA ALA A 47 -1.32 -0.45 -11.03
C ALA A 47 -1.37 -0.53 -12.55
N GLY A 48 -1.15 0.60 -13.20
CA GLY A 48 -0.95 0.65 -14.63
C GLY A 48 -2.20 0.45 -15.48
N LEU A 49 -3.37 0.90 -15.01
CA LEU A 49 -4.57 0.92 -15.85
C LEU A 49 -4.39 1.95 -16.96
N SER A 50 -4.12 1.50 -18.17
CA SER A 50 -3.81 2.34 -19.32
C SER A 50 -5.04 2.54 -20.20
N LEU A 51 -5.40 3.80 -20.39
CA LEU A 51 -6.61 4.19 -21.11
C LEU A 51 -6.29 5.30 -22.11
N HIS A 52 -7.03 5.36 -23.21
CA HIS A 52 -7.08 6.54 -24.05
C HIS A 52 -8.19 7.45 -23.56
N THR A 53 -7.84 8.68 -23.19
CA THR A 53 -8.76 9.64 -22.57
C THR A 53 -8.63 11.03 -23.19
N HIS A 54 -9.60 11.89 -22.90
CA HIS A 54 -9.70 13.22 -23.45
C HIS A 54 -9.69 14.28 -22.34
N HIS A 55 -8.58 14.37 -21.61
CA HIS A 55 -8.39 15.34 -20.54
C HIS A 55 -7.21 16.25 -20.84
N GLY A 56 -7.37 17.54 -20.63
CA GLY A 56 -6.32 18.50 -20.83
C GLY A 56 -6.79 19.95 -20.75
N VAL A 57 -5.85 20.85 -20.56
CA VAL A 57 -6.11 22.28 -20.42
C VAL A 57 -6.58 22.89 -21.74
N THR A 58 -5.99 22.45 -22.86
CA THR A 58 -6.34 22.96 -24.18
C THR A 58 -7.48 22.17 -24.80
N GLU A 59 -8.24 22.86 -25.66
CA GLU A 59 -9.29 22.19 -26.42
C GLU A 59 -8.72 21.10 -27.35
N ALA A 60 -7.55 21.35 -27.93
CA ALA A 60 -6.87 20.38 -28.79
C ALA A 60 -6.56 19.08 -28.05
N GLU A 61 -6.04 19.15 -26.82
CA GLU A 61 -5.79 17.97 -25.99
C GLU A 61 -7.08 17.17 -25.74
N ARG A 62 -8.18 17.86 -25.46
CA ARG A 62 -9.47 17.22 -25.20
C ARG A 62 -10.09 16.63 -26.46
N GLN A 63 -9.85 17.21 -27.63
CA GLN A 63 -10.36 16.67 -28.89
C GLN A 63 -9.58 15.47 -29.39
N VAL A 64 -8.27 15.55 -29.39
CA VAL A 64 -7.38 14.48 -29.89
C VAL A 64 -7.31 13.34 -28.91
N GLY A 65 -7.24 13.64 -27.61
CA GLY A 65 -7.03 12.66 -26.56
C GLY A 65 -5.61 12.16 -26.48
N GLN A 66 -5.33 11.41 -25.45
CA GLN A 66 -4.02 10.85 -25.20
C GLN A 66 -4.09 9.65 -24.25
N ARG A 67 -3.00 8.91 -24.17
CA ARG A 67 -2.88 7.83 -23.20
C ARG A 67 -2.77 8.41 -21.80
N LEU A 68 -3.51 7.82 -20.88
CA LEU A 68 -3.47 8.10 -19.47
C LEU A 68 -3.27 6.80 -18.72
N VAL A 69 -2.41 6.81 -17.71
CA VAL A 69 -2.19 5.66 -16.84
C VAL A 69 -2.74 6.01 -15.45
N LEU A 70 -3.63 5.17 -14.96
CA LEU A 70 -4.23 5.31 -13.62
C LEU A 70 -3.69 4.24 -12.69
N ASP A 71 -3.29 4.67 -11.51
CA ASP A 71 -2.92 3.82 -10.40
C ASP A 71 -3.87 4.13 -9.25
N LEU A 72 -4.36 3.09 -8.60
CA LEU A 72 -5.35 3.20 -7.53
C LEU A 72 -4.89 2.42 -6.31
N ARG A 73 -5.17 2.96 -5.15
CA ARG A 73 -5.02 2.26 -3.89
C ARG A 73 -6.31 2.42 -3.10
N LEU A 74 -6.94 1.30 -2.79
CA LEU A 74 -8.20 1.25 -2.06
C LEU A 74 -7.92 0.72 -0.66
N ASP A 75 -8.18 1.54 0.34
CA ASP A 75 -8.06 1.13 1.74
C ASP A 75 -9.41 0.58 2.19
N LEU A 76 -9.45 -0.73 2.39
CA LEU A 76 -10.66 -1.42 2.84
C LEU A 76 -10.80 -1.39 4.36
N GLY A 77 -9.75 -1.01 5.09
CA GLY A 77 -9.72 -1.16 6.54
C GLY A 77 -9.77 -2.64 6.93
N GLU A 78 -10.46 -2.93 8.02
CA GLU A 78 -10.70 -4.30 8.45
C GLU A 78 -11.73 -4.96 7.53
N THR A 79 -11.43 -6.17 7.09
CA THR A 79 -12.37 -6.97 6.31
C THR A 79 -12.28 -8.44 6.69
N ASP A 80 -13.41 -9.11 6.64
CA ASP A 80 -13.49 -10.54 6.95
C ASP A 80 -13.00 -11.42 5.79
N ALA A 81 -12.72 -10.84 4.63
CA ALA A 81 -12.30 -11.60 3.43
C ALA A 81 -11.04 -12.44 3.64
N THR A 82 -10.14 -12.03 4.54
CA THR A 82 -8.93 -12.78 4.89
C THR A 82 -9.25 -14.12 5.58
N VAL A 83 -10.43 -14.26 6.11
CA VAL A 83 -10.93 -15.46 6.80
C VAL A 83 -12.01 -16.16 6.00
N THR A 84 -12.94 -15.42 5.41
CA THR A 84 -14.12 -15.98 4.74
C THR A 84 -13.86 -16.42 3.31
N ASP A 85 -12.85 -15.84 2.66
CA ASP A 85 -12.60 -16.02 1.22
C ASP A 85 -13.84 -15.70 0.37
N SER A 86 -14.64 -14.72 0.80
CA SER A 86 -15.88 -14.31 0.14
C SER A 86 -15.70 -12.95 -0.54
N ILE A 87 -16.14 -12.87 -1.80
CA ILE A 87 -16.08 -11.63 -2.58
C ILE A 87 -16.99 -10.54 -1.99
N GLU A 88 -18.03 -10.90 -1.25
CA GLU A 88 -18.91 -9.95 -0.58
C GLU A 88 -18.21 -9.20 0.54
N ASP A 89 -17.12 -9.75 1.06
CA ASP A 89 -16.35 -9.15 2.15
C ASP A 89 -15.19 -8.29 1.66
N THR A 90 -15.06 -8.08 0.37
CA THR A 90 -14.01 -7.28 -0.25
C THR A 90 -14.56 -6.49 -1.44
N VAL A 91 -13.68 -5.92 -2.26
CA VAL A 91 -14.07 -5.28 -3.51
C VAL A 91 -13.72 -6.15 -4.70
N ASP A 92 -14.59 -6.19 -5.69
CA ASP A 92 -14.28 -6.78 -6.98
C ASP A 92 -13.44 -5.79 -7.79
N TYR A 93 -12.14 -6.03 -7.87
CA TYR A 93 -11.23 -5.12 -8.57
C TYR A 93 -11.52 -5.03 -10.07
N ALA A 94 -12.12 -6.05 -10.67
CA ALA A 94 -12.53 -5.99 -12.08
C ALA A 94 -13.67 -4.97 -12.29
N GLU A 95 -14.66 -4.95 -11.40
CA GLU A 95 -15.70 -3.92 -11.40
C GLU A 95 -15.12 -2.54 -11.18
N VAL A 96 -14.19 -2.38 -10.25
CA VAL A 96 -13.52 -1.11 -9.98
C VAL A 96 -12.81 -0.60 -11.24
N CYS A 97 -12.05 -1.45 -11.92
CA CYS A 97 -11.37 -1.07 -13.16
C CYS A 97 -12.36 -0.64 -14.25
N GLN A 98 -13.48 -1.36 -14.40
CA GLN A 98 -14.51 -1.03 -15.37
C GLN A 98 -15.16 0.32 -15.05
N LEU A 99 -15.49 0.57 -13.81
CA LEU A 99 -16.08 1.83 -13.36
C LEU A 99 -15.12 3.00 -13.58
N VAL A 100 -13.87 2.84 -13.20
CA VAL A 100 -12.83 3.86 -13.37
C VAL A 100 -12.59 4.17 -14.84
N ALA A 101 -12.52 3.14 -15.68
CA ALA A 101 -12.37 3.32 -17.12
C ALA A 101 -13.57 4.07 -17.71
N LEU A 102 -14.78 3.74 -17.28
CA LEU A 102 -15.98 4.42 -17.72
C LEU A 102 -15.97 5.91 -17.38
N ILE A 103 -15.64 6.23 -16.13
CA ILE A 103 -15.54 7.63 -15.66
C ILE A 103 -14.49 8.38 -16.48
N ALA A 104 -13.29 7.81 -16.61
CA ALA A 104 -12.18 8.46 -17.29
C ALA A 104 -12.45 8.67 -18.79
N GLN A 105 -13.17 7.77 -19.43
CA GLN A 105 -13.43 7.84 -20.88
C GLN A 105 -14.69 8.61 -21.25
N GLN A 106 -15.70 8.64 -20.40
CA GLN A 106 -16.95 9.38 -20.69
C GLN A 106 -16.87 10.86 -20.36
N LEU A 107 -16.01 11.24 -19.41
CA LEU A 107 -15.87 12.62 -18.98
C LEU A 107 -14.64 13.26 -19.62
N SER A 108 -14.69 14.56 -19.81
CA SER A 108 -13.58 15.36 -20.30
C SER A 108 -13.32 16.49 -19.33
N HIS A 109 -12.24 16.38 -18.57
CA HIS A 109 -11.84 17.39 -17.61
C HIS A 109 -10.66 18.21 -18.10
N LYS A 110 -10.56 19.45 -17.65
CA LYS A 110 -9.42 20.32 -17.95
C LYS A 110 -8.20 19.97 -17.12
N THR A 111 -8.40 19.41 -15.93
CA THR A 111 -7.33 19.10 -14.99
C THR A 111 -7.39 17.63 -14.56
N LEU A 112 -6.21 17.05 -14.33
CA LEU A 112 -6.11 15.69 -13.77
C LEU A 112 -6.56 15.64 -12.32
N GLU A 113 -6.42 16.74 -11.58
CA GLU A 113 -6.91 16.90 -10.21
C GLU A 113 -8.42 16.67 -10.14
N ARG A 114 -9.16 17.25 -11.06
CA ARG A 114 -10.62 17.06 -11.12
C ARG A 114 -10.99 15.63 -11.46
N LEU A 115 -10.29 15.03 -12.42
CA LEU A 115 -10.49 13.62 -12.77
C LEU A 115 -10.23 12.70 -11.58
N CYS A 116 -9.08 12.84 -10.92
CA CYS A 116 -8.71 12.02 -9.76
C CYS A 116 -9.72 12.20 -8.63
N GLY A 117 -10.14 13.42 -8.34
CA GLY A 117 -11.16 13.71 -7.33
C GLY A 117 -12.49 13.07 -7.66
N THR A 118 -12.92 13.13 -8.90
CA THR A 118 -14.18 12.51 -9.36
C THR A 118 -14.14 10.99 -9.20
N ILE A 119 -13.03 10.37 -9.58
CA ILE A 119 -12.83 8.93 -9.40
C ILE A 119 -12.87 8.56 -7.91
N ALA A 120 -12.12 9.30 -7.09
CA ALA A 120 -12.07 9.03 -5.65
C ALA A 120 -13.46 9.16 -4.99
N ASP A 121 -14.19 10.21 -5.31
CA ASP A 121 -15.55 10.42 -4.77
C ASP A 121 -16.50 9.30 -5.16
N ARG A 122 -16.43 8.86 -6.40
CA ARG A 122 -17.29 7.80 -6.90
C ARG A 122 -16.98 6.45 -6.23
N LEU A 123 -15.70 6.14 -6.06
CA LEU A 123 -15.29 4.91 -5.38
C LEU A 123 -15.71 4.90 -3.91
N LEU A 124 -15.57 6.02 -3.22
CA LEU A 124 -16.05 6.16 -1.83
C LEU A 124 -17.57 6.08 -1.72
N ALA A 125 -18.30 6.52 -2.74
CA ALA A 125 -19.76 6.43 -2.76
C ALA A 125 -20.27 5.02 -3.03
N ASP A 126 -19.61 4.27 -3.91
CA ASP A 126 -20.10 2.97 -4.39
C ASP A 126 -19.54 1.78 -3.60
N TYR A 127 -18.43 1.95 -2.89
CA TYR A 127 -17.77 0.88 -2.14
C TYR A 127 -17.55 1.28 -0.67
N GLU A 128 -17.52 0.29 0.21
CA GLU A 128 -17.18 0.48 1.61
C GLU A 128 -15.65 0.56 1.78
N LEU A 129 -15.12 1.77 1.72
CA LEU A 129 -13.68 2.04 1.80
C LEU A 129 -13.42 3.05 2.91
N GLU A 130 -12.28 2.93 3.58
CA GLU A 130 -11.79 3.94 4.52
C GLU A 130 -11.09 5.09 3.80
N GLY A 131 -10.47 4.81 2.67
CA GLY A 131 -9.81 5.81 1.87
C GLY A 131 -9.47 5.33 0.48
N VAL A 132 -9.18 6.28 -0.40
CA VAL A 132 -8.80 6.03 -1.80
C VAL A 132 -7.67 6.96 -2.20
N TRP A 133 -6.64 6.39 -2.79
CA TRP A 133 -5.58 7.12 -3.47
C TRP A 133 -5.72 6.89 -4.96
N VAL A 134 -5.68 7.98 -5.72
CA VAL A 134 -5.76 7.94 -7.19
C VAL A 134 -4.60 8.74 -7.77
N LYS A 135 -3.86 8.12 -8.65
CA LYS A 135 -2.78 8.76 -9.40
C LYS A 135 -3.07 8.68 -10.89
N ALA A 136 -3.06 9.83 -11.55
CA ALA A 136 -3.18 9.93 -13.00
C ALA A 136 -1.86 10.41 -13.58
N THR A 137 -1.33 9.66 -14.53
CA THR A 137 -0.06 9.96 -15.19
C THR A 137 -0.27 10.12 -16.68
N LYS A 138 0.24 11.24 -17.22
CA LYS A 138 0.43 11.43 -18.66
C LYS A 138 1.84 10.96 -19.03
N PRO A 139 2.01 9.77 -19.63
CA PRO A 139 3.33 9.27 -19.97
C PRO A 139 3.98 10.01 -21.13
N GLU A 140 3.18 10.72 -21.90
CA GLU A 140 3.63 11.52 -23.04
C GLU A 140 3.03 12.93 -22.93
N PRO A 141 3.49 13.75 -21.95
CA PRO A 141 2.90 15.06 -21.72
C PRO A 141 3.13 15.97 -22.92
N PRO A 142 2.12 16.78 -23.34
CA PRO A 142 2.22 17.65 -24.49
C PRO A 142 3.01 18.92 -24.15
N ILE A 143 4.28 18.77 -23.82
CA ILE A 143 5.19 19.84 -23.42
C ILE A 143 6.37 19.85 -24.39
N ALA A 144 6.78 21.05 -24.83
CA ALA A 144 7.90 21.20 -25.75
C ALA A 144 9.28 21.14 -25.05
N LEU A 145 9.36 20.43 -23.94
CA LEU A 145 10.57 20.23 -23.15
C LEU A 145 10.77 18.73 -22.88
N ALA A 146 11.98 18.35 -22.51
CA ALA A 146 12.29 16.97 -22.17
C ALA A 146 11.74 16.65 -20.75
N VAL A 147 10.53 16.15 -20.71
CA VAL A 147 9.86 15.69 -19.48
C VAL A 147 9.37 14.27 -19.73
N ASP A 148 9.77 13.32 -18.89
CA ASP A 148 9.41 11.92 -19.07
C ASP A 148 7.92 11.70 -18.86
N GLU A 149 7.38 12.23 -17.77
CA GLU A 149 5.96 12.08 -17.45
C GLU A 149 5.50 13.19 -16.51
N VAL A 150 4.20 13.42 -16.47
CA VAL A 150 3.55 14.31 -15.51
C VAL A 150 2.48 13.51 -14.78
N SER A 151 2.43 13.58 -13.48
CA SER A 151 1.42 12.90 -12.67
C SER A 151 0.79 13.81 -11.62
N VAL A 152 -0.44 13.48 -11.27
CA VAL A 152 -1.21 14.11 -10.21
C VAL A 152 -1.73 13.01 -9.29
N GLU A 153 -1.63 13.22 -8.00
CA GLU A 153 -2.12 12.30 -6.98
C GLU A 153 -3.17 12.98 -6.11
N VAL A 154 -4.22 12.24 -5.78
CA VAL A 154 -5.25 12.67 -4.84
C VAL A 154 -5.46 11.55 -3.83
N TRP A 155 -5.39 11.88 -2.55
CA TRP A 155 -5.82 11.02 -1.45
C TRP A 155 -7.11 11.57 -0.87
N ARG A 156 -8.06 10.70 -0.62
CA ARG A 156 -9.33 11.08 -0.03
C ARG A 156 -9.80 10.02 0.96
N GLU A 157 -10.12 10.46 2.17
CA GLU A 157 -10.66 9.60 3.21
C GLU A 157 -12.18 9.61 3.15
N ALA A 158 -12.78 8.49 3.57
CA ALA A 158 -14.22 8.41 3.74
C ALA A 158 -14.65 9.36 4.88
N GLU A 159 -15.78 10.01 4.68
CA GLU A 159 -16.41 10.78 5.74
C GLU A 159 -17.01 9.82 6.77
N GLY A 160 -16.53 9.95 8.00
CA GLY A 160 -16.99 9.13 9.13
C GLY A 160 -18.34 9.54 9.67
#